data_3d6a6f32b5a4feed0304c816d75e4723
#
_entry.id   3d6a6f32b5a4feed0304c816d75e4723
#
_cell.length_a   1.000
_cell.length_b   1.000
_cell.length_c   1.000
_cell.angle_alpha   90.00
_cell.angle_beta   90.00
_cell.angle_gamma   90.00
#
_symmetry.space_group_name_H-M   'P 1'
#
loop_
_entity.id
_entity.type
_entity.pdbx_description
1 polymer ?
#
loop_
_entity_poly.entity_id
_entity_poly.type
_entity_poly.pdbx_seq_one_letter_code
_entity_poly.pdbx_strand_id
1 'polypeptide(L)'
;GPYRLPGTRIMAPYRTTRVLAALPEPLYRSLVWLDVRLAMLFSVGLPLVLLIWASVRKEGSLVRLLGIYWKVASLLLLATLLLTDRRPLGFVVLLLAQLLVVLSVWFWVDLNEELADLPPWRPLPLTLRIWRWSLTVWALLGALLSATALGCMGPGALAQSRCAVWIQPPLGLHRHVEGLFAFIFGGEWTPAVAAFIGYVGLVAYVVGLLQWLLVRLPKQGRIA
;
A
#
# COMPACT_ATOMS: atom_id res chain seq x y z
N GLY A 1 -13.46 -43.63 24.91
CA GLY A 1 -12.49 -43.32 23.88
C GLY A 1 -12.55 -41.83 23.53
N PRO A 2 -11.43 -41.08 23.45
CA PRO A 2 -11.47 -39.64 23.16
C PRO A 2 -11.62 -39.42 21.65
N TYR A 3 -12.66 -38.69 21.25
CA TYR A 3 -12.90 -38.25 19.90
C TYR A 3 -11.81 -37.21 19.51
N ARG A 4 -10.91 -37.58 18.57
CA ARG A 4 -10.02 -36.68 17.88
C ARG A 4 -10.82 -35.95 16.80
N LEU A 5 -11.01 -34.64 16.95
CA LEU A 5 -11.47 -33.79 15.86
C LEU A 5 -10.40 -33.68 14.79
N PRO A 6 -10.74 -33.83 13.50
CA PRO A 6 -9.77 -33.65 12.42
C PRO A 6 -9.37 -32.16 12.35
N GLY A 7 -8.06 -31.89 12.54
CA GLY A 7 -7.51 -30.56 12.50
C GLY A 7 -7.71 -29.91 11.13
N THR A 8 -8.47 -28.86 11.10
CA THR A 8 -8.62 -27.95 9.96
C THR A 8 -7.26 -27.33 9.62
N ARG A 9 -6.73 -27.69 8.46
CA ARG A 9 -5.48 -27.16 7.90
C ARG A 9 -5.68 -25.71 7.44
N ILE A 10 -5.68 -24.76 8.36
CA ILE A 10 -5.49 -23.33 8.04
C ILE A 10 -4.02 -23.00 8.36
N MET A 11 -3.07 -23.55 7.58
CA MET A 11 -1.64 -23.36 7.87
C MET A 11 -0.79 -22.86 6.71
N ALA A 12 -1.37 -22.51 5.55
CA ALA A 12 -0.57 -22.07 4.40
C ALA A 12 0.13 -20.70 4.59
N PRO A 13 -0.51 -19.61 5.06
CA PRO A 13 0.13 -18.30 5.16
C PRO A 13 1.21 -18.22 6.25
N TYR A 14 1.05 -18.96 7.35
CA TYR A 14 2.00 -18.99 8.47
C TYR A 14 3.35 -19.65 8.13
N ARG A 15 3.35 -20.62 7.22
CA ARG A 15 4.57 -21.28 6.76
C ARG A 15 5.43 -20.36 5.88
N THR A 16 4.80 -19.62 4.98
CA THR A 16 5.48 -18.71 4.05
C THR A 16 6.12 -17.53 4.79
N THR A 17 5.43 -16.94 5.76
CA THR A 17 5.99 -15.85 6.58
C THR A 17 7.16 -16.31 7.43
N ARG A 18 7.14 -17.55 7.94
CA ARG A 18 8.30 -18.15 8.66
C ARG A 18 9.51 -18.36 7.75
N VAL A 19 9.31 -18.78 6.52
CA VAL A 19 10.42 -18.96 5.55
C VAL A 19 11.03 -17.60 5.24
N LEU A 20 10.23 -16.57 4.98
CA LEU A 20 10.72 -15.20 4.75
C LEU A 20 11.44 -14.64 5.98
N ALA A 21 10.93 -14.93 7.18
CA ALA A 21 11.58 -14.53 8.42
C ALA A 21 12.91 -15.28 8.69
N ALA A 22 13.13 -16.45 8.10
CA ALA A 22 14.35 -17.23 8.23
C ALA A 22 15.44 -16.89 7.19
N LEU A 23 15.17 -15.97 6.25
CA LEU A 23 16.12 -15.58 5.21
C LEU A 23 17.39 -14.94 5.82
N PRO A 24 18.57 -15.12 5.19
CA PRO A 24 19.77 -14.39 5.55
C PRO A 24 19.55 -12.87 5.51
N GLU A 25 20.14 -12.15 6.46
CA GLU A 25 19.93 -10.71 6.61
C GLU A 25 20.20 -9.89 5.32
N PRO A 26 21.31 -10.14 4.57
CA PRO A 26 21.57 -9.38 3.34
C PRO A 26 20.48 -9.60 2.27
N LEU A 27 19.95 -10.82 2.17
CA LEU A 27 18.87 -11.13 1.23
C LEU A 27 17.56 -10.46 1.65
N TYR A 28 17.22 -10.52 2.93
CA TYR A 28 16.02 -9.86 3.47
C TYR A 28 16.07 -8.34 3.24
N ARG A 29 17.21 -7.72 3.49
CA ARG A 29 17.45 -6.29 3.22
C ARG A 29 17.24 -5.96 1.73
N SER A 30 17.79 -6.78 0.84
CA SER A 30 17.63 -6.59 -0.61
C SER A 30 16.18 -6.69 -1.04
N LEU A 31 15.39 -7.61 -0.46
CA LEU A 31 13.96 -7.75 -0.75
C LEU A 31 13.16 -6.54 -0.28
N VAL A 32 13.42 -6.01 0.91
CA VAL A 32 12.74 -4.80 1.41
C VAL A 32 13.04 -3.60 0.51
N TRP A 33 14.30 -3.41 0.10
CA TRP A 33 14.66 -2.33 -0.82
C TRP A 33 14.07 -2.52 -2.21
N LEU A 34 13.97 -3.75 -2.69
CA LEU A 34 13.30 -4.08 -3.96
C LEU A 34 11.80 -3.75 -3.87
N ASP A 35 11.14 -4.16 -2.78
CA ASP A 35 9.72 -3.85 -2.55
C ASP A 35 9.45 -2.35 -2.60
N VAL A 36 10.26 -1.53 -1.94
CA VAL A 36 10.12 -0.07 -1.95
C VAL A 36 10.35 0.52 -3.34
N ARG A 37 11.34 0.04 -4.10
CA ARG A 37 11.57 0.51 -5.48
C ARG A 37 10.41 0.16 -6.39
N LEU A 38 9.88 -1.06 -6.27
CA LEU A 38 8.71 -1.50 -7.02
C LEU A 38 7.45 -0.74 -6.57
N ALA A 39 7.35 -0.38 -5.28
CA ALA A 39 6.31 0.49 -4.78
C ALA A 39 6.31 1.85 -5.50
N MET A 40 7.46 2.49 -5.60
CA MET A 40 7.58 3.77 -6.31
C MET A 40 7.19 3.65 -7.78
N LEU A 41 7.53 2.53 -8.44
CA LEU A 41 7.18 2.30 -9.83
C LEU A 41 5.69 2.00 -10.01
N PHE A 42 5.16 0.98 -9.31
CA PHE A 42 3.81 0.46 -9.54
C PHE A 42 2.72 1.24 -8.82
N SER A 43 3.02 1.83 -7.65
CA SER A 43 2.01 2.57 -6.87
C SER A 43 2.02 4.07 -7.09
N VAL A 44 3.11 4.63 -7.62
CA VAL A 44 3.23 6.09 -7.88
C VAL A 44 3.46 6.39 -9.35
N GLY A 45 4.56 5.92 -9.93
CA GLY A 45 5.00 6.32 -11.27
C GLY A 45 4.03 5.91 -12.37
N LEU A 46 3.76 4.62 -12.50
CA LEU A 46 2.87 4.11 -13.55
C LEU A 46 1.43 4.60 -13.43
N PRO A 47 0.77 4.59 -12.24
CA PRO A 47 -0.59 5.10 -12.14
C PRO A 47 -0.69 6.60 -12.38
N LEU A 48 0.35 7.38 -12.09
CA LEU A 48 0.40 8.80 -12.44
C LEU A 48 0.43 9.00 -13.96
N VAL A 49 1.30 8.29 -14.65
CA VAL A 49 1.37 8.32 -16.12
C VAL A 49 0.04 7.88 -16.74
N LEU A 50 -0.55 6.79 -16.24
CA LEU A 50 -1.85 6.30 -16.70
C LEU A 50 -2.97 7.32 -16.46
N LEU A 51 -2.98 8.00 -15.30
CA LEU A 51 -3.97 9.01 -14.98
C LEU A 51 -3.87 10.22 -15.94
N ILE A 52 -2.67 10.70 -16.19
CA ILE A 52 -2.44 11.80 -17.15
C ILE A 52 -2.88 11.35 -18.54
N TRP A 53 -2.47 10.16 -18.99
CA TRP A 53 -2.82 9.64 -20.31
C TRP A 53 -4.33 9.44 -20.48
N ALA A 54 -5.01 8.83 -19.49
CA ALA A 54 -6.45 8.64 -19.49
C ALA A 54 -7.20 9.97 -19.49
N SER A 55 -6.71 10.97 -18.76
CA SER A 55 -7.29 12.33 -18.71
C SER A 55 -7.18 13.04 -20.05
N VAL A 56 -6.02 12.95 -20.71
CA VAL A 56 -5.82 13.53 -22.06
C VAL A 56 -6.70 12.85 -23.11
N ARG A 57 -6.91 11.52 -22.96
CA ARG A 57 -7.78 10.74 -23.85
C ARG A 57 -9.26 10.84 -23.49
N LYS A 58 -9.61 11.53 -22.40
CA LYS A 58 -10.98 11.69 -21.88
C LYS A 58 -11.70 10.35 -21.60
N GLU A 59 -10.94 9.31 -21.19
CA GLU A 59 -11.47 7.99 -20.84
C GLU A 59 -11.98 8.00 -19.40
N GLY A 60 -13.27 8.34 -19.24
CA GLY A 60 -13.87 8.60 -17.93
C GLY A 60 -13.84 7.43 -16.95
N SER A 61 -14.01 6.18 -17.43
CA SER A 61 -13.94 4.98 -16.59
C SER A 61 -12.54 4.75 -16.00
N LEU A 62 -11.48 4.96 -16.81
CA LEU A 62 -10.10 4.84 -16.35
C LEU A 62 -9.76 5.92 -15.32
N VAL A 63 -10.17 7.16 -15.57
CA VAL A 63 -9.93 8.28 -14.63
C VAL A 63 -10.66 8.03 -13.30
N ARG A 64 -11.88 7.48 -13.32
CA ARG A 64 -12.59 7.11 -12.09
C ARG A 64 -11.87 6.01 -11.31
N LEU A 65 -11.44 4.94 -11.98
CA LEU A 65 -10.70 3.85 -11.35
C LEU A 65 -9.40 4.35 -10.70
N LEU A 66 -8.60 5.11 -11.45
CA LEU A 66 -7.35 5.66 -10.96
C LEU A 66 -7.57 6.68 -9.84
N GLY A 67 -8.66 7.46 -9.89
CA GLY A 67 -9.05 8.36 -8.80
C GLY A 67 -9.39 7.63 -7.50
N ILE A 68 -10.09 6.49 -7.57
CA ILE A 68 -10.35 5.61 -6.41
C ILE A 68 -9.03 5.02 -5.89
N TYR A 69 -8.23 4.50 -6.82
CA TYR A 69 -6.91 3.95 -6.49
C TYR A 69 -6.05 4.94 -5.70
N TRP A 70 -5.93 6.21 -6.17
CA TRP A 70 -5.11 7.23 -5.50
C TRP A 70 -5.58 7.54 -4.09
N LYS A 71 -6.89 7.53 -3.84
CA LYS A 71 -7.45 7.70 -2.49
C LYS A 71 -6.99 6.57 -1.55
N VAL A 72 -6.95 5.34 -2.04
CA VAL A 72 -6.50 4.18 -1.25
C VAL A 72 -4.97 4.15 -1.15
N ALA A 73 -4.26 4.42 -2.23
CA ALA A 73 -2.80 4.43 -2.26
C ALA A 73 -2.18 5.51 -1.33
N SER A 74 -2.95 6.56 -0.98
CA SER A 74 -2.51 7.55 0.02
C SER A 74 -2.17 6.92 1.37
N LEU A 75 -2.74 5.76 1.72
CA LEU A 75 -2.37 5.01 2.93
C LEU A 75 -0.91 4.54 2.91
N LEU A 76 -0.33 4.23 1.75
CA LEU A 76 1.09 3.88 1.63
C LEU A 76 1.97 5.08 2.02
N LEU A 77 1.56 6.28 1.62
CA LEU A 77 2.24 7.51 2.04
C LEU A 77 2.13 7.72 3.55
N LEU A 78 0.93 7.57 4.12
CA LEU A 78 0.73 7.71 5.57
C LEU A 78 1.56 6.68 6.36
N ALA A 79 1.62 5.42 5.89
CA ALA A 79 2.49 4.41 6.47
C ALA A 79 3.97 4.84 6.45
N THR A 80 4.44 5.38 5.33
CA THR A 80 5.82 5.88 5.17
C THR A 80 6.10 7.04 6.14
N LEU A 81 5.18 7.98 6.31
CA LEU A 81 5.32 9.09 7.26
C LEU A 81 5.41 8.58 8.72
N LEU A 82 4.60 7.60 9.10
CA LEU A 82 4.67 7.00 10.43
C LEU A 82 5.98 6.24 10.67
N LEU A 83 6.45 5.48 9.67
CA LEU A 83 7.70 4.73 9.75
C LEU A 83 8.93 5.64 9.80
N THR A 84 8.87 6.84 9.24
CA THR A 84 9.95 7.85 9.31
C THR A 84 10.31 8.19 10.76
N ASP A 85 9.32 8.31 11.65
CA ASP A 85 9.54 8.53 13.08
C ASP A 85 9.47 7.22 13.91
N ARG A 86 9.71 6.08 13.26
CA ARG A 86 9.76 4.76 13.91
C ARG A 86 8.48 4.39 14.67
N ARG A 87 7.31 4.89 14.23
CA ARG A 87 6.04 4.58 14.88
C ARG A 87 5.58 3.16 14.53
N PRO A 88 5.34 2.29 15.53
CA PRO A 88 4.99 0.88 15.29
C PRO A 88 3.69 0.72 14.50
N LEU A 89 2.74 1.66 14.63
CA LEU A 89 1.49 1.67 13.85
C LEU A 89 1.75 1.70 12.33
N GLY A 90 2.88 2.27 11.89
CA GLY A 90 3.27 2.31 10.49
C GLY A 90 3.35 0.94 9.82
N PHE A 91 3.76 -0.11 10.54
CA PHE A 91 3.81 -1.49 10.02
C PHE A 91 2.41 -2.05 9.72
N VAL A 92 1.45 -1.80 10.61
CA VAL A 92 0.05 -2.23 10.39
C VAL A 92 -0.57 -1.47 9.22
N VAL A 93 -0.37 -0.15 9.19
CA VAL A 93 -0.91 0.70 8.11
C VAL A 93 -0.31 0.29 6.77
N LEU A 94 0.99 -0.04 6.71
CA LEU A 94 1.67 -0.51 5.49
C LEU A 94 1.04 -1.82 4.97
N LEU A 95 0.87 -2.81 5.84
CA LEU A 95 0.24 -4.09 5.48
C LEU A 95 -1.19 -3.88 4.99
N LEU A 96 -2.00 -3.12 5.73
CA LEU A 96 -3.37 -2.82 5.35
C LEU A 96 -3.44 -2.05 4.04
N ALA A 97 -2.55 -1.08 3.82
CA ALA A 97 -2.49 -0.31 2.59
C ALA A 97 -2.24 -1.18 1.37
N GLN A 98 -1.31 -2.13 1.45
CA GLN A 98 -1.01 -3.07 0.35
C GLN A 98 -2.23 -3.95 0.02
N LEU A 99 -2.94 -4.46 1.02
CA LEU A 99 -4.16 -5.26 0.80
C LEU A 99 -5.30 -4.40 0.22
N LEU A 100 -5.51 -3.20 0.75
CA LEU A 100 -6.56 -2.29 0.28
C LEU A 100 -6.29 -1.77 -1.14
N VAL A 101 -5.03 -1.61 -1.53
CA VAL A 101 -4.65 -1.27 -2.91
C VAL A 101 -5.13 -2.35 -3.88
N VAL A 102 -4.94 -3.63 -3.57
CA VAL A 102 -5.47 -4.74 -4.39
C VAL A 102 -6.99 -4.66 -4.47
N LEU A 103 -7.66 -4.50 -3.33
CA LEU A 103 -9.11 -4.37 -3.31
C LEU A 103 -9.60 -3.17 -4.15
N SER A 104 -8.89 -2.04 -4.10
CA SER A 104 -9.29 -0.81 -4.80
C SER A 104 -9.36 -0.96 -6.32
N VAL A 105 -8.55 -1.84 -6.90
CA VAL A 105 -8.51 -2.03 -8.36
C VAL A 105 -9.41 -3.17 -8.86
N TRP A 106 -9.89 -4.05 -7.96
CA TRP A 106 -10.70 -5.23 -8.36
C TRP A 106 -12.12 -5.22 -7.82
N PHE A 107 -12.41 -4.49 -6.75
CA PHE A 107 -13.68 -4.55 -6.03
C PHE A 107 -14.89 -3.97 -6.83
N TRP A 108 -14.65 -3.07 -7.76
CA TRP A 108 -15.71 -2.34 -8.48
C TRP A 108 -16.15 -3.11 -9.72
N VAL A 109 -17.22 -3.91 -9.60
CA VAL A 109 -17.74 -4.76 -10.67
C VAL A 109 -18.14 -3.93 -11.88
N ASP A 110 -18.94 -2.87 -11.68
CA ASP A 110 -19.42 -1.98 -12.78
C ASP A 110 -18.24 -1.38 -13.58
N LEU A 111 -17.19 -0.92 -12.88
CA LEU A 111 -15.98 -0.39 -13.53
C LEU A 111 -15.19 -1.50 -14.25
N ASN A 112 -15.18 -2.71 -13.70
CA ASN A 112 -14.50 -3.84 -14.34
C ASN A 112 -15.20 -4.28 -15.62
N GLU A 113 -16.53 -4.23 -15.66
CA GLU A 113 -17.32 -4.50 -16.87
C GLU A 113 -17.07 -3.42 -17.93
N GLU A 114 -17.17 -2.12 -17.57
CA GLU A 114 -16.84 -1.01 -18.49
C GLU A 114 -15.41 -1.13 -19.06
N LEU A 115 -14.45 -1.58 -18.24
CA LEU A 115 -13.05 -1.78 -18.67
C LEU A 115 -12.86 -3.02 -19.53
N ALA A 116 -13.69 -4.06 -19.35
CA ALA A 116 -13.66 -5.28 -20.16
C ALA A 116 -14.16 -5.02 -21.58
N ASP A 117 -15.10 -4.11 -21.74
CA ASP A 117 -15.66 -3.71 -23.04
C ASP A 117 -14.69 -2.88 -23.88
N LEU A 118 -13.64 -2.32 -23.26
CA LEU A 118 -12.63 -1.59 -24.01
C LEU A 118 -11.77 -2.52 -24.87
N PRO A 119 -11.49 -2.16 -26.14
CA PRO A 119 -10.71 -2.99 -27.04
C PRO A 119 -9.33 -3.33 -26.47
N PRO A 120 -9.00 -4.63 -26.28
CA PRO A 120 -7.78 -5.04 -25.60
C PRO A 120 -6.49 -4.72 -26.37
N TRP A 121 -6.59 -4.45 -27.67
CA TRP A 121 -5.45 -4.08 -28.53
C TRP A 121 -5.09 -2.59 -28.47
N ARG A 122 -5.95 -1.74 -27.91
CA ARG A 122 -5.61 -0.33 -27.70
C ARG A 122 -4.52 -0.19 -26.63
N PRO A 123 -3.52 0.69 -26.81
CA PRO A 123 -2.37 0.76 -25.93
C PRO A 123 -2.74 1.16 -24.50
N LEU A 124 -3.69 2.07 -24.31
CA LEU A 124 -4.07 2.53 -22.97
C LEU A 124 -4.79 1.45 -22.13
N PRO A 125 -5.87 0.77 -22.61
CA PRO A 125 -6.47 -0.34 -21.91
C PRO A 125 -5.51 -1.51 -21.64
N LEU A 126 -4.64 -1.82 -22.61
CA LEU A 126 -3.63 -2.87 -22.46
C LEU A 126 -2.65 -2.55 -21.33
N THR A 127 -2.11 -1.32 -21.33
CA THR A 127 -1.17 -0.86 -20.30
C THR A 127 -1.83 -0.85 -18.92
N LEU A 128 -3.10 -0.41 -18.83
CA LEU A 128 -3.87 -0.46 -17.58
C LEU A 128 -4.03 -1.89 -17.08
N ARG A 129 -4.34 -2.85 -17.95
CA ARG A 129 -4.50 -4.27 -17.58
C ARG A 129 -3.19 -4.87 -17.08
N ILE A 130 -2.08 -4.60 -17.75
CA ILE A 130 -0.74 -5.05 -17.33
C ILE A 130 -0.41 -4.42 -15.97
N TRP A 131 -0.62 -3.11 -15.81
CA TRP A 131 -0.37 -2.42 -14.55
C TRP A 131 -1.20 -3.00 -13.39
N ARG A 132 -2.49 -3.27 -13.56
CA ARG A 132 -3.35 -3.86 -12.51
C ARG A 132 -2.82 -5.21 -12.03
N TRP A 133 -2.40 -6.08 -12.94
CA TRP A 133 -1.81 -7.37 -12.58
C TRP A 133 -0.45 -7.22 -11.91
N SER A 134 0.42 -6.38 -12.43
CA SER A 134 1.74 -6.11 -11.84
C SER A 134 1.61 -5.50 -10.43
N LEU A 135 0.70 -4.55 -10.25
CA LEU A 135 0.37 -3.95 -8.96
C LEU A 135 -0.14 -5.02 -7.98
N THR A 136 -1.02 -5.90 -8.43
CA THR A 136 -1.59 -6.97 -7.59
C THR A 136 -0.51 -7.93 -7.12
N VAL A 137 0.34 -8.42 -8.03
CA VAL A 137 1.45 -9.33 -7.69
C VAL A 137 2.40 -8.65 -6.72
N TRP A 138 2.83 -7.41 -7.02
CA TRP A 138 3.69 -6.65 -6.13
C TRP A 138 3.06 -6.46 -4.75
N ALA A 139 1.81 -5.99 -4.67
CA ALA A 139 1.16 -5.69 -3.40
C ALA A 139 0.93 -6.94 -2.54
N LEU A 140 0.62 -8.10 -3.14
CA LEU A 140 0.47 -9.35 -2.41
C LEU A 140 1.82 -9.86 -1.88
N LEU A 141 2.88 -9.81 -2.70
CA LEU A 141 4.23 -10.18 -2.26
C LEU A 141 4.75 -9.23 -1.18
N GLY A 142 4.53 -7.92 -1.37
CA GLY A 142 4.84 -6.90 -0.37
C GLY A 142 4.08 -7.09 0.93
N ALA A 143 2.79 -7.45 0.86
CA ALA A 143 1.98 -7.76 2.05
C ALA A 143 2.52 -8.97 2.82
N LEU A 144 2.95 -10.03 2.13
CA LEU A 144 3.61 -11.17 2.76
C LEU A 144 4.92 -10.77 3.44
N LEU A 145 5.70 -9.91 2.79
CA LEU A 145 6.95 -9.40 3.35
C LEU A 145 6.68 -8.47 4.55
N SER A 146 5.73 -7.54 4.45
CA SER A 146 5.31 -6.63 5.53
C SER A 146 4.73 -7.37 6.73
N ALA A 147 4.05 -8.50 6.51
CA ALA A 147 3.56 -9.35 7.60
C ALA A 147 4.70 -9.85 8.51
N THR A 148 5.89 -10.07 7.97
CA THR A 148 7.07 -10.42 8.79
C THR A 148 7.52 -9.29 9.70
N ALA A 149 7.25 -8.04 9.31
CA ALA A 149 7.61 -6.84 10.07
C ALA A 149 6.62 -6.51 11.21
N LEU A 150 5.48 -7.19 11.31
CA LEU A 150 4.56 -7.02 12.45
C LEU A 150 5.22 -7.39 13.79
N GLY A 151 6.19 -8.29 13.79
CA GLY A 151 7.02 -8.59 14.95
C GLY A 151 7.85 -7.40 15.45
N CYS A 152 8.05 -6.38 14.61
CA CYS A 152 8.78 -5.16 14.94
C CYS A 152 7.97 -4.13 15.75
N MET A 153 6.71 -4.41 16.05
CA MET A 153 5.87 -3.53 16.87
C MET A 153 6.17 -3.60 18.37
N GLY A 154 6.89 -4.63 18.81
CA GLY A 154 7.23 -4.81 20.21
C GLY A 154 8.20 -3.75 20.75
N PRO A 155 8.17 -3.50 22.08
CA PRO A 155 9.12 -2.58 22.71
C PRO A 155 10.57 -3.03 22.44
N GLY A 156 11.42 -2.10 21.96
CA GLY A 156 12.83 -2.39 21.66
C GLY A 156 13.08 -3.20 20.38
N ALA A 157 12.05 -3.71 19.69
CA ALA A 157 12.22 -4.52 18.49
C ALA A 157 12.92 -3.76 17.34
N LEU A 158 12.77 -2.44 17.28
CA LEU A 158 13.44 -1.59 16.28
C LEU A 158 14.97 -1.50 16.44
N ALA A 159 15.52 -1.97 17.58
CA ALA A 159 16.96 -2.12 17.76
C ALA A 159 17.52 -3.35 17.03
N GLN A 160 16.67 -4.30 16.64
CA GLN A 160 17.07 -5.46 15.85
C GLN A 160 17.35 -5.05 14.41
N SER A 161 18.41 -5.62 13.83
CA SER A 161 18.86 -5.31 12.46
C SER A 161 17.76 -5.48 11.41
N ARG A 162 16.95 -6.53 11.52
CA ARG A 162 15.83 -6.80 10.61
C ARG A 162 14.73 -5.73 10.63
N CYS A 163 14.38 -5.24 11.80
CA CYS A 163 13.38 -4.20 11.95
C CYS A 163 13.90 -2.83 11.50
N ALA A 164 15.20 -2.56 11.75
CA ALA A 164 15.86 -1.35 11.31
C ALA A 164 15.88 -1.19 9.78
N VAL A 165 15.90 -2.30 9.02
CA VAL A 165 15.87 -2.28 7.55
C VAL A 165 14.62 -1.59 7.01
N TRP A 166 13.46 -1.74 7.66
CA TRP A 166 12.19 -1.13 7.24
C TRP A 166 12.15 0.39 7.44
N ILE A 167 12.97 0.91 8.33
CA ILE A 167 13.05 2.34 8.62
C ILE A 167 13.99 3.07 7.63
N GLN A 168 14.92 2.36 7.02
CA GLN A 168 15.91 2.97 6.12
C GLN A 168 15.31 3.65 4.89
N PRO A 169 14.39 3.01 4.11
CA PRO A 169 13.80 3.64 2.95
C PRO A 169 12.94 4.89 3.28
N PRO A 170 12.05 4.87 4.29
CA PRO A 170 11.35 6.07 4.72
C PRO A 170 12.26 7.23 5.11
N LEU A 171 13.35 6.95 5.85
CA LEU A 171 14.34 7.96 6.22
C LEU A 171 15.11 8.48 5.00
N GLY A 172 15.37 7.62 4.01
CA GLY A 172 15.98 8.04 2.75
C GLY A 172 15.09 9.03 1.98
N LEU A 173 13.80 8.73 1.87
CA LEU A 173 12.80 9.61 1.25
C LEU A 173 12.64 10.92 2.04
N HIS A 174 12.61 10.82 3.37
CA HIS A 174 12.51 11.98 4.27
C HIS A 174 13.58 13.04 4.00
N ARG A 175 14.85 12.64 3.82
CA ARG A 175 15.94 13.57 3.53
C ARG A 175 15.75 14.35 2.24
N HIS A 176 15.16 13.74 1.21
CA HIS A 176 14.85 14.43 -0.04
C HIS A 176 13.70 15.44 0.14
N VAL A 177 12.67 15.05 0.90
CA VAL A 177 11.52 15.92 1.22
C VAL A 177 11.95 17.08 2.12
N GLU A 178 12.84 16.84 3.10
CA GLU A 178 13.38 17.86 4.00
C GLU A 178 14.04 19.01 3.22
N GLY A 179 14.91 18.71 2.26
CA GLY A 179 15.56 19.71 1.43
C GLY A 179 14.57 20.53 0.60
N LEU A 180 13.58 19.86 0.01
CA LEU A 180 12.53 20.53 -0.78
C LEU A 180 11.62 21.39 0.11
N PHE A 181 11.24 20.89 1.28
CA PHE A 181 10.39 21.58 2.23
C PHE A 181 11.08 22.84 2.78
N ALA A 182 12.35 22.73 3.16
CA ALA A 182 13.16 23.86 3.61
C ALA A 182 13.28 24.95 2.52
N PHE A 183 13.44 24.52 1.26
CA PHE A 183 13.51 25.46 0.12
C PHE A 183 12.19 26.20 -0.12
N ILE A 184 11.04 25.49 -0.03
CA ILE A 184 9.73 26.08 -0.35
C ILE A 184 9.16 26.87 0.83
N PHE A 185 9.25 26.33 2.05
CA PHE A 185 8.57 26.87 3.24
C PHE A 185 9.50 27.52 4.26
N GLY A 186 10.82 27.40 4.10
CA GLY A 186 11.80 27.95 5.03
C GLY A 186 11.81 27.30 6.43
N GLY A 187 11.11 26.17 6.60
CA GLY A 187 10.98 25.46 7.87
C GLY A 187 11.70 24.11 7.88
N GLU A 188 11.77 23.49 9.06
CA GLU A 188 12.36 22.16 9.23
C GLU A 188 11.30 21.05 9.09
N TRP A 189 11.57 20.08 8.22
CA TRP A 189 10.78 18.87 8.08
C TRP A 189 11.37 17.78 8.96
N THR A 190 10.99 17.72 10.24
CA THR A 190 11.51 16.73 11.19
C THR A 190 10.73 15.41 11.09
N PRO A 191 11.32 14.25 11.51
CA PRO A 191 10.60 12.99 11.60
C PRO A 191 9.33 13.07 12.45
N ALA A 192 9.36 13.85 13.53
CA ALA A 192 8.19 14.06 14.39
C ALA A 192 7.06 14.79 13.67
N VAL A 193 7.37 15.80 12.86
CA VAL A 193 6.39 16.50 12.00
C VAL A 193 5.79 15.54 10.97
N ALA A 194 6.61 14.71 10.34
CA ALA A 194 6.16 13.70 9.40
C ALA A 194 5.17 12.73 10.08
N ALA A 195 5.49 12.21 11.27
CA ALA A 195 4.60 11.34 12.03
C ALA A 195 3.31 12.03 12.45
N PHE A 196 3.38 13.29 12.90
CA PHE A 196 2.19 14.07 13.24
C PHE A 196 1.24 14.19 12.05
N ILE A 197 1.74 14.54 10.88
CA ILE A 197 0.95 14.60 9.65
C ILE A 197 0.42 13.21 9.28
N GLY A 198 1.22 12.17 9.47
CA GLY A 198 0.81 10.78 9.28
C GLY A 198 -0.40 10.41 10.16
N TYR A 199 -0.40 10.76 11.44
CA TYR A 199 -1.53 10.52 12.35
C TYR A 199 -2.77 11.34 11.99
N VAL A 200 -2.61 12.63 11.71
CA VAL A 200 -3.72 13.49 11.29
C VAL A 200 -4.34 12.96 9.99
N GLY A 201 -3.52 12.60 9.02
CA GLY A 201 -3.95 12.01 7.76
C GLY A 201 -4.68 10.67 7.98
N LEU A 202 -4.18 9.82 8.88
CA LEU A 202 -4.82 8.54 9.20
C LEU A 202 -6.18 8.74 9.86
N VAL A 203 -6.31 9.67 10.80
CA VAL A 203 -7.61 10.01 11.41
C VAL A 203 -8.58 10.52 10.35
N ALA A 204 -8.16 11.45 9.52
CA ALA A 204 -8.98 11.98 8.42
C ALA A 204 -9.41 10.86 7.44
N TYR A 205 -8.51 9.93 7.13
CA TYR A 205 -8.80 8.77 6.28
C TYR A 205 -9.85 7.86 6.91
N VAL A 206 -9.71 7.50 8.19
CA VAL A 206 -10.65 6.64 8.92
C VAL A 206 -12.02 7.31 9.02
N VAL A 207 -12.08 8.61 9.35
CA VAL A 207 -13.33 9.36 9.39
C VAL A 207 -14.01 9.40 8.02
N GLY A 208 -13.25 9.67 6.96
CA GLY A 208 -13.77 9.66 5.59
C GLY A 208 -14.28 8.28 5.16
N LEU A 209 -13.57 7.21 5.53
CA LEU A 209 -13.97 5.83 5.24
C LEU A 209 -15.26 5.46 6.01
N LEU A 210 -15.35 5.80 7.29
CA LEU A 210 -16.54 5.57 8.11
C LEU A 210 -17.75 6.35 7.58
N GLN A 211 -17.56 7.61 7.23
CA GLN A 211 -18.60 8.43 6.62
C GLN A 211 -19.10 7.81 5.31
N TRP A 212 -18.18 7.33 4.47
CA TRP A 212 -18.54 6.67 3.22
C TRP A 212 -19.32 5.37 3.47
N LEU A 213 -18.85 4.53 4.40
CA LEU A 213 -19.52 3.28 4.79
C LEU A 213 -20.94 3.52 5.35
N LEU A 214 -21.09 4.48 6.26
CA LEU A 214 -22.35 4.70 6.95
C LEU A 214 -23.39 5.47 6.11
N VAL A 215 -22.94 6.39 5.25
CA VAL A 215 -23.83 7.31 4.54
C VAL A 215 -24.06 6.91 3.09
N ARG A 216 -23.02 6.48 2.36
CA ARG A 216 -23.12 6.17 0.93
C ARG A 216 -23.46 4.71 0.63
N LEU A 217 -22.92 3.78 1.39
CA LEU A 217 -23.14 2.36 1.16
C LEU A 217 -24.63 1.99 1.25
N PRO A 218 -25.40 2.42 2.28
CA PRO A 218 -26.82 2.13 2.37
C PRO A 218 -27.67 2.80 1.28
N LYS A 219 -27.22 3.93 0.74
CA LYS A 219 -27.95 4.69 -0.30
C LYS A 219 -27.75 4.16 -1.71
N GLN A 220 -26.63 3.49 -1.99
CA GLN A 220 -26.30 2.99 -3.32
C GLN A 220 -26.79 1.56 -3.59
N GLY A 221 -27.29 0.82 -2.56
CA GLY A 221 -28.10 -0.40 -2.70
C GLY A 221 -27.57 -1.53 -3.61
N ARG A 222 -26.37 -1.43 -4.14
CA ARG A 222 -25.75 -2.41 -5.02
C ARG A 222 -24.30 -2.63 -4.63
N ILE A 223 -24.14 -3.47 -3.61
CA ILE A 223 -22.90 -4.20 -3.44
C ILE A 223 -23.24 -5.62 -3.84
N ALA A 224 -22.66 -6.06 -4.94
CA ALA A 224 -22.69 -7.45 -5.33
C ALA A 224 -21.80 -8.27 -4.38
#